data_9a2329c8108193cd04ad40830ac3d413
#
_entry.id   9a2329c8108193cd04ad40830ac3d413
#
_cell.length_a   1.000
_cell.length_b   1.000
_cell.length_c   1.000
_cell.angle_alpha   90.00
_cell.angle_beta   90.00
_cell.angle_gamma   90.00
#
_symmetry.space_group_name_H-M   'P 1'
#
loop_
_entity.id
_entity.type
_entity.pdbx_description
1 polymer ?
#
loop_
_entity_poly.entity_id
_entity_poly.type
_entity_poly.pdbx_seq_one_letter_code
_entity_poly.pdbx_strand_id
1 'polypeptide(L)'
;MGGRLSLESRFPSFEETIDVADEMRQRCHARGKTLAMRAIAALLIVAAICIGGFPAMLQYRSARDLSETSVRSAQTVAGWPYPQADDAFAAAQDYNKRLAESGQPILGEAKDPFADVRGGSRASVSDSGESDNQAGESGPQLSDSGESDNQSGADTGADAGSASASSADAEYQSLLDSGGGVMGTIRIPKISVKLPIYHGTSESALASGAGHLYGSSLPVGGKSTHAVLTGHRGLVEAAMFTRLDEMRVGDYFYIEVRGRTLGSQVDRIPVIEPNDTSQLKIVSGEDRVTLMTCTPYGVNTHRLLVSATRSAIPDEIPAENDAVKDTRTIGVIAGVATLVLGMLLVWLRRKPWHIRRHAAWWPKRG
;
A
#
# COMPACT_ATOMS: atom_id res chain seq x y z
N MET A 1 -55.01 -13.89 86.62
CA MET A 1 -54.76 -14.64 85.35
C MET A 1 -53.53 -14.02 84.71
N GLY A 2 -52.39 -14.67 84.89
CA GLY A 2 -51.10 -14.20 84.41
C GLY A 2 -50.78 -14.83 83.05
N GLY A 3 -50.58 -14.05 82.06
CA GLY A 3 -50.02 -14.44 80.78
C GLY A 3 -48.53 -14.12 80.76
N ARG A 4 -47.69 -15.15 80.89
CA ARG A 4 -46.24 -15.03 80.65
C ARG A 4 -46.03 -14.96 79.17
N LEU A 5 -45.57 -13.86 78.65
CA LEU A 5 -45.00 -13.74 77.34
C LEU A 5 -43.58 -14.28 77.42
N SER A 6 -43.33 -15.50 76.82
CA SER A 6 -42.04 -16.13 76.65
C SER A 6 -41.38 -15.48 75.45
N LEU A 7 -40.47 -14.56 75.67
CA LEU A 7 -39.53 -14.04 74.67
C LEU A 7 -38.34 -15.02 74.58
N GLU A 8 -38.49 -16.10 73.81
CA GLU A 8 -37.36 -16.88 73.34
C GLU A 8 -36.63 -16.06 72.25
N SER A 9 -35.65 -15.34 72.62
CA SER A 9 -34.66 -14.78 71.69
C SER A 9 -33.83 -15.96 71.18
N ARG A 10 -34.19 -16.47 70.02
CA ARG A 10 -33.32 -17.41 69.28
C ARG A 10 -32.06 -16.69 68.85
N PHE A 11 -30.99 -16.81 69.60
CA PHE A 11 -29.69 -16.46 69.12
C PHE A 11 -29.31 -17.41 68.01
N PRO A 12 -28.84 -16.94 66.84
CA PRO A 12 -28.41 -17.81 65.77
C PRO A 12 -27.27 -18.70 66.28
N SER A 13 -27.24 -19.95 65.83
CA SER A 13 -26.22 -20.91 66.20
C SER A 13 -24.85 -20.40 65.74
N PHE A 14 -23.80 -20.78 66.47
CA PHE A 14 -22.43 -20.37 66.13
C PHE A 14 -22.03 -20.76 64.68
N GLU A 15 -22.51 -21.89 64.19
CA GLU A 15 -22.33 -22.37 62.80
C GLU A 15 -23.05 -21.48 61.77
N GLU A 16 -24.25 -20.98 62.10
CA GLU A 16 -25.03 -20.10 61.22
C GLU A 16 -24.43 -18.69 61.14
N THR A 17 -23.72 -18.28 62.17
CA THR A 17 -23.03 -16.97 62.23
C THR A 17 -21.65 -17.01 61.56
N ILE A 18 -21.07 -18.19 61.29
CA ILE A 18 -19.73 -18.38 60.69
C ILE A 18 -19.82 -19.00 59.27
N ASP A 19 -20.98 -19.13 58.69
CA ASP A 19 -21.04 -19.61 57.31
C ASP A 19 -20.51 -18.59 56.32
N VAL A 20 -19.17 -18.61 56.16
CA VAL A 20 -18.43 -17.82 55.22
C VAL A 20 -18.34 -18.51 53.84
N ALA A 21 -18.97 -19.67 53.68
CA ALA A 21 -18.83 -20.47 52.43
C ALA A 21 -19.40 -19.69 51.23
N ASP A 22 -20.53 -18.99 51.39
CA ASP A 22 -21.11 -18.21 50.31
C ASP A 22 -20.32 -16.94 50.01
N GLU A 23 -19.77 -16.28 50.98
CA GLU A 23 -18.85 -15.14 50.74
C GLU A 23 -17.56 -15.57 50.05
N MET A 24 -17.01 -16.73 50.41
CA MET A 24 -15.82 -17.28 49.74
C MET A 24 -16.12 -17.67 48.30
N ARG A 25 -17.27 -18.30 48.02
CA ARG A 25 -17.71 -18.61 46.66
C ARG A 25 -17.88 -17.31 45.83
N GLN A 26 -18.55 -16.30 46.38
CA GLN A 26 -18.70 -15.00 45.69
C GLN A 26 -17.36 -14.32 45.41
N ARG A 27 -16.41 -14.36 46.34
CA ARG A 27 -15.05 -13.81 46.14
C ARG A 27 -14.26 -14.61 45.11
N CYS A 28 -14.37 -15.94 45.07
CA CYS A 28 -13.78 -16.79 44.03
C CYS A 28 -14.37 -16.49 42.66
N HIS A 29 -15.69 -16.37 42.53
CA HIS A 29 -16.36 -15.99 41.27
C HIS A 29 -16.00 -14.57 40.81
N ALA A 30 -15.88 -13.62 41.73
CA ALA A 30 -15.46 -12.26 41.39
C ALA A 30 -14.00 -12.21 40.91
N ARG A 31 -13.10 -13.00 41.52
CA ARG A 31 -11.71 -13.15 41.05
C ARG A 31 -11.63 -13.83 39.69
N GLY A 32 -12.41 -14.88 39.45
CA GLY A 32 -12.51 -15.53 38.15
C GLY A 32 -12.98 -14.58 37.05
N LYS A 33 -14.04 -13.81 37.30
CA LYS A 33 -14.53 -12.79 36.35
C LYS A 33 -13.48 -11.71 36.05
N THR A 34 -12.75 -11.24 37.05
CA THR A 34 -11.71 -10.21 36.84
C THR A 34 -10.48 -10.78 36.09
N LEU A 35 -10.12 -12.04 36.31
CA LEU A 35 -9.07 -12.71 35.51
C LEU A 35 -9.50 -12.93 34.08
N ALA A 36 -10.71 -13.40 33.85
CA ALA A 36 -11.27 -13.57 32.49
C ALA A 36 -11.32 -12.23 31.74
N MET A 37 -11.82 -11.15 32.37
CA MET A 37 -11.81 -9.80 31.76
C MET A 37 -10.39 -9.31 31.41
N ARG A 38 -9.40 -9.60 32.26
CA ARG A 38 -8.00 -9.24 31.98
C ARG A 38 -7.44 -10.03 30.81
N ALA A 39 -7.75 -11.33 30.73
CA ALA A 39 -7.32 -12.19 29.62
C ALA A 39 -7.95 -11.72 28.30
N ILE A 40 -9.24 -11.40 28.29
CA ILE A 40 -9.94 -10.87 27.12
C ILE A 40 -9.33 -9.53 26.71
N ALA A 41 -9.09 -8.61 27.64
CA ALA A 41 -8.48 -7.32 27.34
C ALA A 41 -7.06 -7.46 26.76
N ALA A 42 -6.25 -8.37 27.31
CA ALA A 42 -4.92 -8.66 26.77
C ALA A 42 -4.99 -9.24 25.35
N LEU A 43 -5.92 -10.15 25.11
CA LEU A 43 -6.13 -10.76 23.79
C LEU A 43 -6.57 -9.71 22.74
N LEU A 44 -7.50 -8.83 23.13
CA LEU A 44 -7.94 -7.74 22.24
C LEU A 44 -6.80 -6.76 21.90
N ILE A 45 -5.89 -6.49 22.82
CA ILE A 45 -4.73 -5.63 22.57
C ILE A 45 -3.74 -6.32 21.63
N VAL A 46 -3.44 -7.58 21.85
CA VAL A 46 -2.59 -8.36 20.94
C VAL A 46 -3.21 -8.38 19.54
N ALA A 47 -4.52 -8.63 19.44
CA ALA A 47 -5.22 -8.57 18.16
C ALA A 47 -5.14 -7.20 17.50
N ALA A 48 -5.31 -6.10 18.25
CA ALA A 48 -5.20 -4.74 17.73
C ALA A 48 -3.78 -4.42 17.25
N ILE A 49 -2.75 -4.87 17.96
CA ILE A 49 -1.34 -4.71 17.55
C ILE A 49 -1.05 -5.52 16.28
N CYS A 50 -1.54 -6.76 16.20
CA CYS A 50 -1.37 -7.59 15.01
C CYS A 50 -2.08 -6.98 13.78
N ILE A 51 -3.33 -6.54 13.93
CA ILE A 51 -4.10 -5.96 12.84
C ILE A 51 -3.48 -4.62 12.38
N GLY A 52 -3.08 -3.75 13.33
CA GLY A 52 -2.48 -2.46 13.00
C GLY A 52 -1.03 -2.55 12.49
N GLY A 53 -0.26 -3.54 12.96
CA GLY A 53 1.13 -3.74 12.56
C GLY A 53 1.31 -4.54 11.27
N PHE A 54 0.31 -5.32 10.87
CA PHE A 54 0.40 -6.18 9.70
C PHE A 54 0.64 -5.41 8.38
N PRO A 55 -0.11 -4.34 8.05
CA PRO A 55 0.15 -3.53 6.86
C PRO A 55 1.55 -2.91 6.86
N ALA A 56 2.00 -2.40 8.01
CA ALA A 56 3.34 -1.81 8.09
C ALA A 56 4.45 -2.84 7.85
N MET A 57 4.28 -4.07 8.32
CA MET A 57 5.21 -5.17 8.07
C MET A 57 5.24 -5.57 6.59
N LEU A 58 4.08 -5.63 5.92
CA LEU A 58 4.00 -5.92 4.49
C LEU A 58 4.70 -4.84 3.67
N GLN A 59 4.42 -3.56 3.94
CA GLN A 59 5.08 -2.44 3.25
C GLN A 59 6.60 -2.43 3.46
N TYR A 60 7.07 -2.75 4.67
CA TYR A 60 8.51 -2.85 4.93
C TYR A 60 9.17 -3.97 4.12
N ARG A 61 8.54 -5.16 4.06
CA ARG A 61 9.04 -6.26 3.24
C ARG A 61 9.07 -5.91 1.76
N SER A 62 7.96 -5.40 1.24
CA SER A 62 7.86 -5.00 -0.16
C SER A 62 8.90 -3.92 -0.52
N ALA A 63 9.07 -2.88 0.31
CA ALA A 63 10.08 -1.86 0.08
C ALA A 63 11.50 -2.45 0.02
N ARG A 64 11.79 -3.44 0.84
CA ARG A 64 13.08 -4.16 0.83
C ARG A 64 13.27 -4.97 -0.45
N ASP A 65 12.26 -5.75 -0.85
CA ASP A 65 12.31 -6.58 -2.05
C ASP A 65 12.48 -5.72 -3.33
N LEU A 66 11.77 -4.60 -3.40
CA LEU A 66 11.89 -3.63 -4.49
C LEU A 66 13.28 -2.97 -4.52
N SER A 67 13.82 -2.62 -3.35
CA SER A 67 15.18 -2.09 -3.25
C SER A 67 16.22 -3.14 -3.67
N GLU A 68 16.06 -4.40 -3.28
CA GLU A 68 16.96 -5.50 -3.70
C GLU A 68 16.90 -5.73 -5.22
N THR A 69 15.73 -5.66 -5.83
CA THR A 69 15.57 -5.74 -7.30
C THR A 69 16.31 -4.60 -7.99
N SER A 70 16.17 -3.37 -7.48
CA SER A 70 16.90 -2.19 -8.00
C SER A 70 18.42 -2.37 -7.90
N VAL A 71 18.91 -2.88 -6.77
CA VAL A 71 20.35 -3.13 -6.56
C VAL A 71 20.84 -4.23 -7.50
N ARG A 72 20.09 -5.32 -7.65
CA ARG A 72 20.44 -6.42 -8.55
C ARG A 72 20.51 -5.97 -10.00
N SER A 73 19.55 -5.17 -10.47
CA SER A 73 19.56 -4.57 -11.80
C SER A 73 20.81 -3.69 -12.02
N ALA A 74 21.16 -2.83 -11.06
CA ALA A 74 22.35 -2.00 -11.13
C ALA A 74 23.64 -2.84 -11.16
N GLN A 75 23.72 -3.93 -10.38
CA GLN A 75 24.85 -4.87 -10.38
C GLN A 75 24.98 -5.60 -11.72
N THR A 76 23.85 -6.01 -12.32
CA THR A 76 23.84 -6.64 -13.64
C THR A 76 24.47 -5.70 -14.68
N VAL A 77 24.05 -4.43 -14.70
CA VAL A 77 24.60 -3.41 -15.61
C VAL A 77 26.09 -3.14 -15.32
N ALA A 78 26.48 -3.08 -14.05
CA ALA A 78 27.88 -2.89 -13.67
C ALA A 78 28.79 -4.03 -14.14
N GLY A 79 28.25 -5.23 -14.33
CA GLY A 79 28.96 -6.39 -14.87
C GLY A 79 29.03 -6.44 -16.42
N TRP A 80 28.38 -5.49 -17.11
CA TRP A 80 28.42 -5.48 -18.60
C TRP A 80 29.76 -5.08 -19.11
N PRO A 81 30.24 -5.73 -20.18
CA PRO A 81 31.50 -5.36 -20.81
C PRO A 81 31.39 -3.97 -21.45
N TYR A 82 32.49 -3.22 -21.41
CA TYR A 82 32.57 -1.92 -22.10
C TYR A 82 32.56 -2.19 -23.63
N PRO A 83 31.84 -1.43 -24.48
CA PRO A 83 31.03 -0.24 -24.17
C PRO A 83 29.51 -0.51 -24.04
N GLN A 84 29.04 -1.71 -23.79
CA GLN A 84 27.67 -2.16 -23.90
C GLN A 84 26.66 -1.23 -23.15
N ALA A 85 27.01 -0.75 -21.97
CA ALA A 85 26.12 0.15 -21.20
C ALA A 85 25.97 1.51 -21.88
N ASP A 86 27.06 2.02 -22.47
CA ASP A 86 27.06 3.30 -23.19
C ASP A 86 26.31 3.17 -24.53
N ASP A 87 26.48 2.06 -25.24
CA ASP A 87 25.75 1.79 -26.49
C ASP A 87 24.25 1.67 -26.25
N ALA A 88 23.83 0.98 -25.18
CA ALA A 88 22.41 0.89 -24.79
C ALA A 88 21.83 2.25 -24.40
N PHE A 89 22.63 3.09 -23.74
CA PHE A 89 22.22 4.46 -23.40
C PHE A 89 22.07 5.33 -24.66
N ALA A 90 23.01 5.24 -25.59
CA ALA A 90 22.97 5.96 -26.87
C ALA A 90 21.78 5.51 -27.73
N ALA A 91 21.52 4.21 -27.83
CA ALA A 91 20.36 3.67 -28.55
C ALA A 91 19.03 4.22 -27.98
N ALA A 92 18.92 4.33 -26.66
CA ALA A 92 17.75 4.93 -26.00
C ALA A 92 17.63 6.44 -26.30
N GLN A 93 18.74 7.16 -26.43
CA GLN A 93 18.73 8.57 -26.83
C GLN A 93 18.28 8.73 -28.29
N ASP A 94 18.76 7.86 -29.19
CA ASP A 94 18.34 7.87 -30.60
C ASP A 94 16.85 7.52 -30.75
N TYR A 95 16.34 6.58 -29.95
CA TYR A 95 14.91 6.34 -29.87
C TYR A 95 14.12 7.58 -29.46
N ASN A 96 14.54 8.28 -28.39
CA ASN A 96 13.93 9.52 -27.94
C ASN A 96 13.92 10.60 -29.01
N LYS A 97 15.00 10.73 -29.77
CA LYS A 97 15.10 11.69 -30.87
C LYS A 97 14.08 11.39 -31.97
N ARG A 98 13.98 10.13 -32.43
CA ARG A 98 12.98 9.70 -33.39
C ARG A 98 11.55 9.94 -32.88
N LEU A 99 11.30 9.65 -31.60
CA LEU A 99 10.01 9.87 -30.96
C LEU A 99 9.64 11.38 -30.97
N ALA A 100 10.57 12.25 -30.64
CA ALA A 100 10.34 13.71 -30.70
C ALA A 100 10.07 14.20 -32.11
N GLU A 101 10.81 13.71 -33.10
CA GLU A 101 10.65 14.02 -34.52
C GLU A 101 9.32 13.50 -35.11
N SER A 102 8.81 12.38 -34.62
CA SER A 102 7.51 11.82 -35.03
C SER A 102 6.29 12.57 -34.48
N GLY A 103 6.48 13.52 -33.57
CA GLY A 103 5.39 14.26 -32.92
C GLY A 103 4.62 13.45 -31.89
N GLN A 104 5.16 12.32 -31.42
CA GLN A 104 4.59 11.51 -30.34
C GLN A 104 3.13 11.07 -30.63
N PRO A 105 2.90 10.29 -31.69
CA PRO A 105 1.54 9.94 -32.14
C PRO A 105 0.78 9.07 -31.15
N ILE A 106 1.48 8.28 -30.33
CA ILE A 106 0.93 7.42 -29.31
C ILE A 106 1.49 7.88 -27.97
N LEU A 107 0.63 8.14 -27.01
CA LEU A 107 1.03 8.45 -25.64
C LEU A 107 0.19 7.59 -24.69
N GLY A 108 0.88 6.67 -24.05
CA GLY A 108 0.26 5.69 -23.19
C GLY A 108 -0.33 4.50 -23.95
N GLU A 109 -0.77 3.54 -23.20
CA GLU A 109 -1.66 2.51 -23.72
C GLU A 109 -3.03 3.12 -23.92
N ALA A 110 -3.83 2.61 -24.85
CA ALA A 110 -5.14 3.17 -25.22
C ALA A 110 -6.12 3.33 -24.05
N LYS A 111 -5.74 2.92 -22.86
CA LYS A 111 -6.47 3.02 -21.60
C LYS A 111 -5.64 3.73 -20.52
N ASP A 112 -6.35 4.43 -19.62
CA ASP A 112 -5.79 4.89 -18.35
C ASP A 112 -5.12 3.72 -17.60
N PRO A 113 -3.81 3.80 -17.26
CA PRO A 113 -3.08 2.72 -16.57
C PRO A 113 -3.72 2.25 -15.25
N PHE A 114 -4.63 3.04 -14.70
CA PHE A 114 -5.32 2.75 -13.45
C PHE A 114 -6.82 2.46 -13.63
N ALA A 115 -7.29 2.21 -14.86
CA ALA A 115 -8.71 1.98 -15.15
C ALA A 115 -9.24 0.73 -14.45
N ASP A 116 -8.41 -0.32 -14.38
CA ASP A 116 -8.82 -1.63 -13.84
C ASP A 116 -8.97 -1.61 -12.30
N VAL A 117 -8.26 -0.71 -11.60
CA VAL A 117 -8.44 -0.49 -10.15
C VAL A 117 -9.85 0.03 -9.82
N ARG A 118 -10.54 0.70 -10.77
CA ARG A 118 -11.93 1.16 -10.60
C ARG A 118 -12.96 0.04 -10.74
N GLY A 119 -12.67 -1.03 -11.50
CA GLY A 119 -13.57 -2.15 -11.72
C GLY A 119 -13.81 -3.01 -10.48
N GLY A 120 -12.82 -3.14 -9.59
CA GLY A 120 -12.90 -3.97 -8.41
C GLY A 120 -13.82 -3.48 -7.28
N SER A 121 -14.23 -2.20 -7.30
CA SER A 121 -15.11 -1.62 -6.25
C SER A 121 -16.60 -1.50 -6.67
N ARG A 122 -16.97 -1.96 -7.85
CA ARG A 122 -18.35 -1.90 -8.35
C ARG A 122 -18.92 -3.29 -8.58
N ALA A 123 -18.88 -4.14 -7.56
CA ALA A 123 -19.71 -5.32 -7.50
C ALA A 123 -21.11 -4.94 -6.99
N SER A 124 -22.11 -5.09 -7.88
CA SER A 124 -23.53 -5.28 -7.61
C SER A 124 -24.27 -4.19 -6.78
N VAL A 125 -24.80 -3.21 -7.50
CA VAL A 125 -26.18 -2.76 -7.26
C VAL A 125 -26.92 -2.91 -8.58
N SER A 126 -27.61 -4.02 -8.72
CA SER A 126 -28.63 -4.24 -9.74
C SER A 126 -29.83 -3.40 -9.36
N ASP A 127 -30.00 -2.28 -10.03
CA ASP A 127 -31.27 -1.54 -10.03
C ASP A 127 -32.15 -2.14 -11.14
N SER A 128 -33.19 -2.84 -10.71
CA SER A 128 -34.29 -3.33 -11.53
C SER A 128 -35.21 -2.16 -11.80
N GLY A 129 -35.07 -1.56 -12.97
CA GLY A 129 -35.93 -0.54 -13.54
C GLY A 129 -36.64 -1.07 -14.77
N GLU A 130 -37.89 -1.38 -14.61
CA GLU A 130 -38.97 -1.68 -15.52
C GLU A 130 -39.05 -0.69 -16.68
N SER A 131 -39.17 -1.19 -17.92
CA SER A 131 -39.94 -0.54 -19.00
C SER A 131 -40.30 -1.47 -20.14
N ASP A 132 -41.58 -1.52 -20.36
CA ASP A 132 -42.47 -2.15 -21.32
C ASP A 132 -42.13 -2.10 -22.80
N ASN A 133 -42.59 -3.21 -23.45
CA ASN A 133 -43.27 -3.30 -24.77
C ASN A 133 -42.52 -3.03 -26.07
N GLN A 134 -42.38 -4.00 -26.98
CA GLN A 134 -43.43 -4.42 -27.92
C GLN A 134 -42.96 -5.57 -28.82
N ALA A 135 -43.96 -6.36 -29.20
CA ALA A 135 -44.02 -7.55 -29.98
C ALA A 135 -43.39 -7.54 -31.40
N GLY A 136 -42.96 -8.72 -31.83
CA GLY A 136 -42.65 -9.04 -33.23
C GLY A 136 -42.35 -10.53 -33.39
N GLU A 137 -43.40 -11.25 -33.79
CA GLU A 137 -43.53 -12.67 -34.13
C GLU A 137 -42.54 -13.14 -35.21
N SER A 138 -41.97 -14.32 -35.09
CA SER A 138 -42.04 -15.44 -36.00
C SER A 138 -41.05 -16.55 -35.62
N GLY A 139 -41.59 -17.73 -35.38
CA GLY A 139 -40.89 -18.95 -35.00
C GLY A 139 -40.40 -19.76 -36.21
N PRO A 140 -40.31 -21.12 -36.14
CA PRO A 140 -39.09 -21.80 -35.69
C PRO A 140 -38.53 -22.71 -36.80
N GLN A 141 -37.28 -23.17 -36.72
CA GLN A 141 -36.90 -24.45 -37.34
C GLN A 141 -35.79 -25.19 -36.57
N LEU A 142 -36.12 -26.41 -36.26
CA LEU A 142 -35.30 -27.50 -35.78
C LEU A 142 -34.33 -28.04 -36.85
N SER A 143 -33.18 -28.53 -36.42
CA SER A 143 -32.51 -29.78 -36.80
C SER A 143 -31.18 -29.83 -36.06
N ASP A 144 -31.02 -30.68 -35.12
CA ASP A 144 -30.80 -32.12 -35.01
C ASP A 144 -29.35 -32.53 -35.29
N SER A 145 -28.85 -33.26 -34.27
CA SER A 145 -27.80 -34.28 -34.23
C SER A 145 -26.31 -33.90 -34.30
N GLY A 146 -25.61 -34.36 -33.27
CA GLY A 146 -24.18 -34.64 -33.32
C GLY A 146 -23.54 -34.76 -31.95
N GLU A 147 -23.74 -35.92 -31.32
CA GLU A 147 -23.04 -36.43 -30.13
C GLU A 147 -21.57 -36.67 -30.44
N SER A 148 -20.64 -36.23 -29.55
CA SER A 148 -19.48 -37.03 -29.11
C SER A 148 -18.54 -36.32 -28.15
N ASP A 149 -18.43 -36.90 -27.00
CA ASP A 149 -17.27 -37.16 -26.13
C ASP A 149 -16.32 -36.06 -25.69
N ASN A 150 -16.50 -35.69 -24.45
CA ASN A 150 -15.58 -35.90 -23.32
C ASN A 150 -14.09 -35.65 -23.56
N GLN A 151 -13.59 -34.50 -23.06
CA GLN A 151 -12.27 -34.52 -22.37
C GLN A 151 -12.14 -33.35 -21.39
N SER A 152 -11.92 -33.72 -20.14
CA SER A 152 -11.49 -32.87 -19.03
C SER A 152 -10.31 -31.99 -19.45
N GLY A 153 -10.51 -30.71 -19.56
CA GLY A 153 -9.46 -29.71 -19.72
C GLY A 153 -9.63 -28.67 -18.64
N ALA A 154 -8.64 -28.60 -17.74
CA ALA A 154 -8.53 -27.58 -16.73
C ALA A 154 -8.76 -26.21 -17.35
N ASP A 155 -9.73 -25.50 -16.80
CA ASP A 155 -10.09 -24.12 -17.14
C ASP A 155 -8.98 -23.19 -16.63
N THR A 156 -7.91 -23.05 -17.40
CA THR A 156 -7.03 -21.91 -17.37
C THR A 156 -7.66 -20.87 -18.29
N GLY A 157 -8.59 -20.12 -17.75
CA GLY A 157 -9.07 -18.89 -18.36
C GLY A 157 -7.90 -17.93 -18.51
N ALA A 158 -7.07 -18.17 -19.52
CA ALA A 158 -6.14 -17.20 -20.03
C ALA A 158 -6.98 -16.07 -20.59
N ASP A 159 -7.03 -14.97 -19.86
CA ASP A 159 -7.44 -13.69 -20.36
C ASP A 159 -6.56 -13.35 -21.58
N ALA A 160 -7.04 -13.69 -22.77
CA ALA A 160 -6.45 -13.30 -24.04
C ALA A 160 -6.77 -11.80 -24.24
N GLY A 161 -6.37 -10.99 -23.25
CA GLY A 161 -6.32 -9.54 -23.34
C GLY A 161 -5.38 -9.21 -24.50
N SER A 162 -5.87 -8.43 -25.44
CA SER A 162 -5.12 -7.77 -26.50
C SER A 162 -3.76 -7.36 -25.94
N ALA A 163 -2.66 -7.94 -26.46
CA ALA A 163 -1.31 -7.59 -26.04
C ALA A 163 -1.21 -6.06 -26.06
N SER A 164 -0.78 -5.46 -24.93
CA SER A 164 -0.72 -4.00 -24.84
C SER A 164 0.26 -3.48 -25.90
N ALA A 165 0.04 -2.27 -26.41
CA ALA A 165 0.92 -1.68 -27.42
C ALA A 165 2.39 -1.70 -26.99
N SER A 166 2.65 -1.49 -25.69
CA SER A 166 3.99 -1.56 -25.13
C SER A 166 4.62 -2.96 -25.20
N SER A 167 3.83 -4.01 -24.99
CA SER A 167 4.34 -5.39 -25.03
C SER A 167 4.53 -5.91 -26.47
N ALA A 168 3.85 -5.31 -27.44
CA ALA A 168 3.96 -5.64 -28.86
C ALA A 168 5.17 -4.96 -29.52
N ASP A 169 5.70 -3.86 -28.96
CA ASP A 169 6.86 -3.14 -29.49
C ASP A 169 8.17 -3.77 -29.00
N ALA A 170 8.74 -4.65 -29.84
CA ALA A 170 9.97 -5.37 -29.53
C ALA A 170 11.20 -4.44 -29.42
N GLU A 171 11.25 -3.34 -30.19
CA GLU A 171 12.33 -2.35 -30.05
C GLU A 171 12.28 -1.71 -28.68
N TYR A 172 11.12 -1.18 -28.30
CA TYR A 172 10.91 -0.57 -26.99
C TYR A 172 11.26 -1.53 -25.84
N GLN A 173 10.78 -2.77 -25.90
CA GLN A 173 11.04 -3.78 -24.86
C GLN A 173 12.53 -4.15 -24.73
N SER A 174 13.29 -4.07 -25.81
CA SER A 174 14.73 -4.37 -25.79
C SER A 174 15.59 -3.22 -25.25
N LEU A 175 15.12 -1.98 -25.39
CA LEU A 175 15.86 -0.81 -24.96
C LEU A 175 15.92 -0.70 -23.43
N LEU A 176 17.10 -0.49 -22.89
CA LEU A 176 17.34 -0.36 -21.45
C LEU A 176 16.94 -1.58 -20.59
N ASP A 177 16.66 -2.75 -21.17
CA ASP A 177 16.37 -3.94 -20.37
C ASP A 177 17.66 -4.48 -19.69
N SER A 178 17.68 -4.40 -18.35
CA SER A 178 18.75 -4.97 -17.52
C SER A 178 18.44 -6.38 -17.01
N GLY A 179 17.38 -6.97 -17.54
CA GLY A 179 16.81 -8.26 -17.14
C GLY A 179 15.47 -8.10 -16.43
N GLY A 180 14.50 -8.92 -16.86
CA GLY A 180 13.15 -8.91 -16.29
C GLY A 180 12.33 -7.66 -16.56
N GLY A 181 12.63 -6.94 -17.65
CA GLY A 181 11.91 -5.71 -18.03
C GLY A 181 12.29 -4.46 -17.23
N VAL A 182 13.38 -4.51 -16.45
CA VAL A 182 13.84 -3.36 -15.64
C VAL A 182 14.72 -2.45 -16.47
N MET A 183 14.29 -1.19 -16.65
CA MET A 183 15.04 -0.13 -17.34
C MET A 183 16.08 0.56 -16.46
N GLY A 184 15.76 0.77 -15.20
CA GLY A 184 16.53 1.54 -14.25
C GLY A 184 15.87 1.62 -12.89
N THR A 185 16.26 2.61 -12.09
CA THR A 185 15.74 2.82 -10.74
C THR A 185 15.38 4.28 -10.54
N ILE A 186 14.23 4.55 -9.95
CA ILE A 186 13.89 5.89 -9.45
C ILE A 186 14.16 5.98 -7.95
N ARG A 187 14.75 7.11 -7.53
CA ARG A 187 15.00 7.47 -6.12
C ARG A 187 14.39 8.83 -5.81
N ILE A 188 13.56 8.89 -4.76
CA ILE A 188 12.95 10.11 -4.25
C ILE A 188 13.27 10.21 -2.75
N PRO A 189 14.42 10.76 -2.36
CA PRO A 189 14.90 10.71 -0.97
C PRO A 189 13.92 11.33 0.02
N LYS A 190 13.27 12.44 -0.34
CA LYS A 190 12.33 13.15 0.54
C LYS A 190 11.21 12.26 1.10
N ILE A 191 10.75 11.31 0.32
CA ILE A 191 9.64 10.40 0.69
C ILE A 191 10.09 8.95 0.83
N SER A 192 11.41 8.71 0.91
CA SER A 192 12.03 7.37 1.05
C SER A 192 11.57 6.36 -0.02
N VAL A 193 11.47 6.81 -1.26
CA VAL A 193 11.10 5.94 -2.39
C VAL A 193 12.35 5.52 -3.15
N LYS A 194 12.49 4.21 -3.37
CA LYS A 194 13.46 3.60 -4.27
C LYS A 194 12.79 2.43 -4.98
N LEU A 195 12.48 2.58 -6.26
CA LEU A 195 11.70 1.62 -7.03
C LEU A 195 12.40 1.29 -8.35
N PRO A 196 12.37 0.02 -8.80
CA PRO A 196 12.73 -0.32 -10.17
C PRO A 196 11.73 0.31 -11.15
N ILE A 197 12.21 0.69 -12.33
CA ILE A 197 11.40 1.21 -13.43
C ILE A 197 11.24 0.08 -14.45
N TYR A 198 10.00 -0.30 -14.74
CA TYR A 198 9.65 -1.33 -15.70
C TYR A 198 9.15 -0.76 -17.02
N HIS A 199 9.26 -1.54 -18.09
CA HIS A 199 8.63 -1.24 -19.37
C HIS A 199 7.11 -1.29 -19.26
N GLY A 200 6.42 -0.30 -19.82
CA GLY A 200 4.96 -0.22 -19.84
C GLY A 200 4.33 0.05 -18.49
N THR A 201 3.02 0.04 -18.48
CA THR A 201 2.18 0.31 -17.31
C THR A 201 1.16 -0.81 -17.06
N SER A 202 1.53 -2.05 -17.43
CA SER A 202 0.74 -3.22 -17.11
C SER A 202 0.57 -3.38 -15.59
N GLU A 203 -0.48 -4.06 -15.16
CA GLU A 203 -0.73 -4.29 -13.74
C GLU A 203 0.47 -4.97 -13.06
N SER A 204 1.10 -5.93 -13.73
CA SER A 204 2.31 -6.61 -13.24
C SER A 204 3.50 -5.66 -13.07
N ALA A 205 3.71 -4.72 -14.00
CA ALA A 205 4.75 -3.71 -13.91
C ALA A 205 4.49 -2.75 -12.73
N LEU A 206 3.25 -2.26 -12.61
CA LEU A 206 2.85 -1.34 -11.55
C LEU A 206 2.80 -2.00 -10.17
N ALA A 207 2.52 -3.29 -10.07
CA ALA A 207 2.62 -4.05 -8.83
C ALA A 207 4.07 -4.27 -8.39
N SER A 208 5.02 -4.30 -9.36
CA SER A 208 6.43 -4.58 -9.13
C SER A 208 7.31 -3.34 -8.98
N GLY A 209 6.81 -2.13 -9.31
CA GLY A 209 7.60 -0.90 -9.22
C GLY A 209 6.93 0.29 -9.88
N ALA A 210 7.74 1.17 -10.47
CA ALA A 210 7.27 2.24 -11.33
C ALA A 210 7.22 1.74 -12.78
N GLY A 211 6.12 1.99 -13.49
CA GLY A 211 5.96 1.68 -14.90
C GLY A 211 6.33 2.90 -15.76
N HIS A 212 7.08 2.69 -16.83
CA HIS A 212 7.33 3.71 -17.83
C HIS A 212 6.15 3.81 -18.80
N LEU A 213 5.55 4.99 -18.92
CA LEU A 213 4.41 5.21 -19.81
C LEU A 213 4.84 5.09 -21.28
N TYR A 214 4.32 4.09 -21.97
CA TYR A 214 4.63 3.84 -23.38
C TYR A 214 4.32 5.06 -24.24
N GLY A 215 5.16 5.36 -25.24
CA GLY A 215 5.03 6.54 -26.07
C GLY A 215 5.52 7.85 -25.43
N SER A 216 5.95 7.83 -24.16
CA SER A 216 6.78 8.88 -23.59
C SER A 216 8.27 8.59 -23.83
N SER A 217 9.14 9.61 -23.65
CA SER A 217 10.58 9.42 -23.84
C SER A 217 11.15 8.44 -22.81
N LEU A 218 12.10 7.60 -23.23
CA LEU A 218 12.87 6.76 -22.31
C LEU A 218 13.62 7.63 -21.29
N PRO A 219 13.80 7.16 -20.04
CA PRO A 219 14.29 7.99 -18.94
C PRO A 219 15.82 8.21 -18.96
N VAL A 220 16.38 8.49 -20.13
CA VAL A 220 17.80 8.80 -20.36
C VAL A 220 18.07 10.28 -20.53
N GLY A 221 17.03 11.11 -20.58
CA GLY A 221 17.12 12.55 -20.75
C GLY A 221 17.54 12.99 -22.15
N GLY A 222 17.78 14.27 -22.31
CA GLY A 222 18.15 14.93 -23.57
C GLY A 222 17.21 16.06 -23.93
N LYS A 223 17.61 16.90 -24.90
CA LYS A 223 16.76 17.99 -25.38
C LYS A 223 15.52 17.42 -26.08
N SER A 224 14.36 18.05 -25.85
CA SER A 224 13.09 17.63 -26.42
C SER A 224 12.71 16.22 -25.98
N THR A 225 12.87 15.91 -24.69
CA THR A 225 12.44 14.65 -24.09
C THR A 225 11.47 14.88 -22.95
N HIS A 226 10.50 13.97 -22.80
CA HIS A 226 9.60 13.95 -21.66
C HIS A 226 9.33 12.49 -21.26
N ALA A 227 10.00 12.01 -20.24
CA ALA A 227 9.78 10.69 -19.66
C ALA A 227 8.65 10.75 -18.62
N VAL A 228 7.72 9.78 -18.65
CA VAL A 228 6.63 9.67 -17.69
C VAL A 228 6.72 8.34 -16.96
N LEU A 229 6.83 8.42 -15.63
CA LEU A 229 6.89 7.27 -14.75
C LEU A 229 5.64 7.21 -13.89
N THR A 230 4.97 6.07 -13.91
CA THR A 230 3.68 5.86 -13.26
C THR A 230 3.82 4.90 -12.09
N GLY A 231 3.17 5.17 -10.98
CA GLY A 231 3.19 4.27 -9.83
C GLY A 231 1.89 4.30 -9.04
N HIS A 232 1.54 3.18 -8.45
CA HIS A 232 0.34 3.05 -7.63
C HIS A 232 0.36 3.95 -6.40
N ARG A 233 -0.83 4.31 -5.94
CA ARG A 233 -1.07 4.99 -4.67
C ARG A 233 -2.05 4.21 -3.82
N GLY A 234 -1.69 3.99 -2.54
CA GLY A 234 -2.60 3.40 -1.57
C GLY A 234 -2.66 1.88 -1.57
N LEU A 235 -1.67 1.20 -2.16
CA LEU A 235 -1.55 -0.25 -1.99
C LEU A 235 -1.24 -0.58 -0.52
N VAL A 236 -1.91 -1.60 0.00
CA VAL A 236 -1.69 -2.09 1.37
C VAL A 236 -0.30 -2.72 1.50
N GLU A 237 0.17 -3.35 0.43
CA GLU A 237 1.39 -4.15 0.41
C GLU A 237 2.65 -3.33 0.11
N ALA A 238 2.51 -2.20 -0.59
CA ALA A 238 3.66 -1.40 -1.01
C ALA A 238 3.36 0.11 -0.97
N ALA A 239 4.31 0.88 -0.49
CA ALA A 239 4.17 2.34 -0.40
C ALA A 239 4.17 3.01 -1.78
N MET A 240 4.92 2.49 -2.76
CA MET A 240 5.02 3.01 -4.13
C MET A 240 5.06 4.55 -4.19
N PHE A 241 4.13 5.19 -4.92
CA PHE A 241 3.98 6.64 -4.99
C PHE A 241 2.92 7.20 -4.01
N THR A 242 2.60 6.46 -2.94
CA THR A 242 1.57 6.87 -1.97
C THR A 242 1.83 8.25 -1.36
N ARG A 243 3.10 8.61 -1.14
CA ARG A 243 3.52 9.87 -0.55
C ARG A 243 3.94 10.93 -1.58
N LEU A 244 3.63 10.73 -2.87
CA LEU A 244 4.02 11.66 -3.93
C LEU A 244 3.39 13.06 -3.74
N ASP A 245 2.27 13.15 -3.04
CA ASP A 245 1.61 14.41 -2.66
C ASP A 245 2.38 15.25 -1.61
N GLU A 246 3.41 14.68 -0.99
CA GLU A 246 4.31 15.43 -0.08
C GLU A 246 5.42 16.18 -0.83
N MET A 247 5.58 15.93 -2.13
CA MET A 247 6.56 16.64 -2.97
C MET A 247 6.17 18.09 -3.17
N ARG A 248 7.16 18.95 -3.30
CA ARG A 248 7.00 20.39 -3.52
C ARG A 248 7.91 20.87 -4.64
N VAL A 249 7.54 21.98 -5.25
CA VAL A 249 8.42 22.68 -6.19
C VAL A 249 9.76 22.98 -5.51
N GLY A 250 10.86 22.68 -6.20
CA GLY A 250 12.22 22.78 -5.70
C GLY A 250 12.81 21.47 -5.15
N ASP A 251 11.98 20.43 -4.89
CA ASP A 251 12.49 19.13 -4.49
C ASP A 251 13.20 18.39 -5.63
N TYR A 252 14.01 17.41 -5.27
CA TYR A 252 14.77 16.62 -6.22
C TYR A 252 14.35 15.15 -6.20
N PHE A 253 14.45 14.52 -7.36
CA PHE A 253 14.49 13.07 -7.48
C PHE A 253 15.51 12.64 -8.53
N TYR A 254 15.88 11.38 -8.52
CA TYR A 254 16.98 10.85 -9.30
C TYR A 254 16.55 9.60 -10.04
N ILE A 255 17.04 9.46 -11.29
CA ILE A 255 16.90 8.23 -12.09
C ILE A 255 18.28 7.65 -12.30
N GLU A 256 18.46 6.43 -11.89
CA GLU A 256 19.67 5.64 -12.11
C GLU A 256 19.42 4.69 -13.29
N VAL A 257 20.12 4.92 -14.41
CA VAL A 257 19.96 4.15 -15.63
C VAL A 257 21.34 3.93 -16.27
N ARG A 258 21.64 2.67 -16.60
CA ARG A 258 22.91 2.27 -17.23
C ARG A 258 24.16 2.84 -16.53
N GLY A 259 24.20 2.79 -15.19
CA GLY A 259 25.30 3.30 -14.39
C GLY A 259 25.40 4.82 -14.30
N ARG A 260 24.46 5.56 -14.90
CA ARG A 260 24.38 7.01 -14.84
C ARG A 260 23.27 7.45 -13.90
N THR A 261 23.53 8.47 -13.07
CA THR A 261 22.53 9.09 -12.23
C THR A 261 22.10 10.41 -12.86
N LEU A 262 20.81 10.57 -13.05
CA LEU A 262 20.20 11.74 -13.68
C LEU A 262 19.34 12.47 -12.66
N GLY A 263 19.70 13.69 -12.29
CA GLY A 263 18.97 14.53 -11.33
C GLY A 263 17.87 15.35 -12.02
N SER A 264 16.72 15.47 -11.37
CA SER A 264 15.61 16.30 -11.83
C SER A 264 15.06 17.09 -10.65
N GLN A 265 14.81 18.40 -10.89
CA GLN A 265 14.22 19.30 -9.90
C GLN A 265 12.77 19.58 -10.25
N VAL A 266 11.88 19.38 -9.29
CA VAL A 266 10.44 19.63 -9.44
C VAL A 266 10.16 21.09 -9.69
N ASP A 267 9.46 21.39 -10.77
CA ASP A 267 9.08 22.75 -11.17
C ASP A 267 7.56 22.99 -11.15
N ARG A 268 6.74 21.94 -11.27
CA ARG A 268 5.28 22.04 -11.23
C ARG A 268 4.61 20.75 -10.73
N ILE A 269 3.42 20.92 -10.11
CA ILE A 269 2.66 19.81 -9.54
C ILE A 269 1.17 19.99 -9.90
N PRO A 270 0.75 19.76 -11.17
CA PRO A 270 -0.63 19.84 -11.57
C PRO A 270 -1.40 18.58 -11.20
N VAL A 271 -2.74 18.74 -11.11
CA VAL A 271 -3.70 17.64 -11.04
C VAL A 271 -4.52 17.68 -12.32
N ILE A 272 -4.63 16.54 -13.00
CA ILE A 272 -5.32 16.40 -14.28
C ILE A 272 -6.41 15.33 -14.21
N GLU A 273 -7.31 15.34 -15.19
CA GLU A 273 -8.23 14.24 -15.43
C GLU A 273 -7.50 13.00 -15.98
N PRO A 274 -8.03 11.78 -15.79
CA PRO A 274 -7.35 10.55 -16.19
C PRO A 274 -6.97 10.48 -17.67
N ASN A 275 -7.78 11.07 -18.54
CA ASN A 275 -7.60 11.04 -19.99
C ASN A 275 -6.92 12.29 -20.55
N ASP A 276 -6.56 13.26 -19.70
CA ASP A 276 -5.84 14.46 -20.14
C ASP A 276 -4.34 14.17 -20.23
N THR A 277 -3.85 13.98 -21.45
CA THR A 277 -2.43 13.77 -21.74
C THR A 277 -1.69 15.06 -22.13
N SER A 278 -2.36 16.21 -22.12
CA SER A 278 -1.80 17.49 -22.59
C SER A 278 -0.51 17.89 -21.88
N GLN A 279 -0.44 17.58 -20.56
CA GLN A 279 0.71 17.87 -19.70
C GLN A 279 1.86 16.86 -19.82
N LEU A 280 1.69 15.78 -20.58
CA LEU A 280 2.65 14.68 -20.72
C LEU A 280 3.39 14.72 -22.06
N LYS A 281 3.06 15.66 -22.93
CA LYS A 281 3.68 15.80 -24.25
C LYS A 281 5.10 16.32 -24.17
N ILE A 282 5.92 15.94 -25.15
CA ILE A 282 7.27 16.47 -25.34
C ILE A 282 7.18 17.95 -25.67
N VAL A 283 7.95 18.76 -24.95
CA VAL A 283 8.11 20.19 -25.22
C VAL A 283 9.49 20.40 -25.85
N SER A 284 9.52 21.08 -26.99
CA SER A 284 10.76 21.33 -27.72
C SER A 284 11.79 22.07 -26.85
N GLY A 285 12.99 21.51 -26.77
CA GLY A 285 14.13 22.08 -26.04
C GLY A 285 14.15 21.72 -24.54
N GLU A 286 13.07 21.18 -23.96
CA GLU A 286 13.05 20.75 -22.56
C GLU A 286 13.57 19.33 -22.38
N ASP A 287 14.19 19.06 -21.23
CA ASP A 287 14.48 17.72 -20.71
C ASP A 287 13.66 17.53 -19.44
N ARG A 288 12.56 16.80 -19.56
CA ARG A 288 11.55 16.70 -18.52
C ARG A 288 11.28 15.26 -18.09
N VAL A 289 10.99 15.10 -16.81
CA VAL A 289 10.50 13.86 -16.24
C VAL A 289 9.25 14.16 -15.41
N THR A 290 8.19 13.38 -15.59
CA THR A 290 6.97 13.49 -14.78
C THR A 290 6.69 12.19 -14.05
N LEU A 291 6.45 12.28 -12.74
CA LEU A 291 5.96 11.19 -11.92
C LEU A 291 4.45 11.30 -11.82
N MET A 292 3.74 10.21 -12.10
CA MET A 292 2.28 10.19 -12.15
C MET A 292 1.71 9.17 -11.16
N THR A 293 0.67 9.56 -10.44
CA THR A 293 -0.09 8.66 -9.56
C THR A 293 -1.55 9.07 -9.44
N CYS A 294 -2.38 8.21 -8.87
CA CYS A 294 -3.80 8.52 -8.62
C CYS A 294 -4.00 9.52 -7.48
N THR A 295 -5.04 10.34 -7.58
CA THR A 295 -5.47 11.27 -6.53
C THR A 295 -6.98 11.56 -6.63
N PRO A 296 -7.69 11.94 -5.53
CA PRO A 296 -7.29 11.86 -4.11
C PRO A 296 -7.09 10.43 -3.64
N TYR A 297 -6.37 10.25 -2.51
CA TYR A 297 -6.13 8.94 -1.91
C TYR A 297 -7.43 8.16 -1.68
N GLY A 298 -7.50 6.93 -2.17
CA GLY A 298 -8.66 6.04 -2.03
C GLY A 298 -9.86 6.37 -2.93
N VAL A 299 -9.89 7.54 -3.59
CA VAL A 299 -10.95 7.95 -4.53
C VAL A 299 -10.50 7.79 -5.98
N ASN A 300 -9.24 8.14 -6.28
CA ASN A 300 -8.53 7.89 -7.55
C ASN A 300 -9.21 8.48 -8.81
N THR A 301 -9.94 9.59 -8.66
CA THR A 301 -10.68 10.23 -9.78
C THR A 301 -9.79 11.05 -10.71
N HIS A 302 -8.65 11.51 -10.25
CA HIS A 302 -7.71 12.36 -10.98
C HIS A 302 -6.30 11.77 -10.96
N ARG A 303 -5.38 12.41 -11.67
CA ARG A 303 -3.97 12.07 -11.68
C ARG A 303 -3.15 13.23 -11.12
N LEU A 304 -2.34 12.94 -10.12
CA LEU A 304 -1.34 13.87 -9.58
C LEU A 304 -0.07 13.71 -10.41
N LEU A 305 0.41 14.82 -10.95
CA LEU A 305 1.68 14.88 -11.67
C LEU A 305 2.71 15.65 -10.82
N VAL A 306 3.87 15.07 -10.63
CA VAL A 306 5.05 15.77 -10.10
C VAL A 306 6.04 15.90 -11.26
N SER A 307 6.04 17.05 -11.91
CA SER A 307 6.82 17.31 -13.10
C SER A 307 8.09 18.06 -12.74
N ALA A 308 9.19 17.69 -13.38
CA ALA A 308 10.52 18.17 -13.07
C ALA A 308 11.35 18.35 -14.34
N THR A 309 12.28 19.29 -14.33
CA THR A 309 13.27 19.49 -15.38
C THR A 309 14.63 18.98 -14.95
N ARG A 310 15.47 18.62 -15.94
CA ARG A 310 16.84 18.21 -15.69
C ARG A 310 17.58 19.27 -14.91
N SER A 311 18.25 18.87 -13.84
CA SER A 311 19.06 19.74 -13.00
C SER A 311 20.41 19.09 -12.68
N ALA A 312 21.39 19.93 -12.36
CA ALA A 312 22.63 19.44 -11.78
C ALA A 312 22.33 18.70 -10.47
N ILE A 313 23.02 17.61 -10.26
CA ILE A 313 22.91 16.86 -8.99
C ILE A 313 23.60 17.71 -7.92
N PRO A 314 22.93 18.03 -6.81
CA PRO A 314 23.60 18.66 -5.67
C PRO A 314 24.79 17.82 -5.22
N ASP A 315 25.84 18.47 -4.69
CA ASP A 315 27.08 17.80 -4.26
C ASP A 315 26.81 16.71 -3.23
N GLU A 316 25.77 16.84 -2.41
CA GLU A 316 25.26 15.82 -1.51
C GLU A 316 23.85 15.41 -1.92
N ILE A 317 23.70 14.18 -2.44
CA ILE A 317 22.39 13.56 -2.57
C ILE A 317 21.90 13.25 -1.16
N PRO A 318 20.74 13.81 -0.72
CA PRO A 318 20.24 13.56 0.62
C PRO A 318 20.15 12.05 0.91
N ALA A 319 20.66 11.63 2.06
CA ALA A 319 20.57 10.25 2.49
C ALA A 319 19.08 9.88 2.72
N GLU A 320 18.74 8.61 2.58
CA GLU A 320 17.38 8.12 2.85
C GLU A 320 16.92 8.43 4.29
N ASN A 321 17.87 8.69 5.20
CA ASN A 321 17.60 9.05 6.60
C ASN A 321 17.07 10.49 6.77
N ASP A 322 17.24 11.37 5.78
CA ASP A 322 16.74 12.75 5.79
C ASP A 322 15.31 12.88 5.27
N ALA A 323 14.69 11.76 4.96
CA ALA A 323 13.30 11.72 4.50
C ALA A 323 12.34 12.28 5.55
N VAL A 324 11.32 12.98 5.06
CA VAL A 324 10.22 13.45 5.92
C VAL A 324 9.58 12.25 6.61
N LYS A 325 9.61 12.27 7.95
CA LYS A 325 9.02 11.20 8.77
C LYS A 325 7.54 11.09 8.47
N ASP A 326 7.09 9.88 8.18
CA ASP A 326 5.67 9.62 7.93
C ASP A 326 4.87 9.86 9.22
N THR A 327 4.13 10.98 9.25
CA THR A 327 3.31 11.39 10.39
C THR A 327 2.20 10.39 10.71
N ARG A 328 1.74 9.60 9.73
CA ARG A 328 0.71 8.56 9.93
C ARG A 328 1.28 7.40 10.73
N THR A 329 2.46 6.93 10.37
CA THR A 329 3.17 5.87 11.10
C THR A 329 3.50 6.30 12.53
N ILE A 330 3.97 7.55 12.71
CA ILE A 330 4.23 8.12 14.03
C ILE A 330 2.95 8.19 14.85
N GLY A 331 1.83 8.63 14.25
CA GLY A 331 0.53 8.70 14.92
C GLY A 331 0.03 7.33 15.39
N VAL A 332 0.15 6.30 14.57
CA VAL A 332 -0.23 4.92 14.94
C VAL A 332 0.64 4.40 16.08
N ILE A 333 1.98 4.57 15.99
CA ILE A 333 2.91 4.13 17.05
C ILE A 333 2.61 4.86 18.35
N ALA A 334 2.40 6.18 18.32
CA ALA A 334 2.07 6.97 19.50
C ALA A 334 0.73 6.55 20.12
N GLY A 335 -0.28 6.28 19.29
CA GLY A 335 -1.59 5.77 19.72
C GLY A 335 -1.49 4.41 20.41
N VAL A 336 -0.78 3.47 19.83
CA VAL A 336 -0.54 2.14 20.42
C VAL A 336 0.25 2.26 21.72
N ALA A 337 1.31 3.07 21.74
CA ALA A 337 2.12 3.29 22.95
C ALA A 337 1.29 3.90 24.09
N THR A 338 0.41 4.86 23.78
CA THR A 338 -0.49 5.48 24.77
C THR A 338 -1.48 4.46 25.34
N LEU A 339 -2.08 3.61 24.50
CA LEU A 339 -2.98 2.54 24.93
C LEU A 339 -2.26 1.53 25.84
N VAL A 340 -1.06 1.09 25.46
CA VAL A 340 -0.27 0.14 26.25
C VAL A 340 0.13 0.76 27.59
N LEU A 341 0.57 2.03 27.60
CA LEU A 341 0.93 2.75 28.82
C LEU A 341 -0.27 2.94 29.74
N GLY A 342 -1.43 3.35 29.19
CA GLY A 342 -2.68 3.50 29.93
C GLY A 342 -3.10 2.20 30.60
N MET A 343 -2.99 1.09 29.89
CA MET A 343 -3.31 -0.23 30.43
C MET A 343 -2.31 -0.68 31.51
N LEU A 344 -1.03 -0.43 31.32
CA LEU A 344 0.00 -0.72 32.32
C LEU A 344 -0.25 0.06 33.60
N LEU A 345 -0.60 1.35 33.51
CA LEU A 345 -0.95 2.18 34.65
C LEU A 345 -2.20 1.67 35.38
N VAL A 346 -3.25 1.27 34.66
CA VAL A 346 -4.43 0.64 35.27
C VAL A 346 -4.06 -0.67 35.96
N TRP A 347 -3.18 -1.48 35.35
CA TRP A 347 -2.70 -2.73 35.93
C TRP A 347 -1.88 -2.49 37.21
N LEU A 348 -0.98 -1.51 37.20
CA LEU A 348 -0.15 -1.12 38.37
C LEU A 348 -0.98 -0.53 39.51
N ARG A 349 -2.00 0.31 39.19
CA ARG A 349 -2.87 0.91 40.22
C ARG A 349 -3.83 -0.10 40.85
N ARG A 350 -4.10 -1.24 40.23
CA ARG A 350 -4.92 -2.33 40.76
C ARG A 350 -4.12 -3.33 41.59
N LYS A 351 -3.07 -2.88 42.31
CA LYS A 351 -2.46 -3.70 43.36
C LYS A 351 -3.55 -4.09 44.36
N PRO A 352 -3.67 -5.39 44.73
CA PRO A 352 -4.65 -5.79 45.74
C PRO A 352 -4.34 -5.02 47.04
N TRP A 353 -5.32 -4.32 47.57
CA TRP A 353 -5.24 -3.80 48.91
C TRP A 353 -4.96 -5.00 49.82
N HIS A 354 -3.75 -5.11 50.33
CA HIS A 354 -3.45 -5.97 51.48
C HIS A 354 -4.27 -5.43 52.62
N ILE A 355 -5.34 -6.13 52.99
CA ILE A 355 -6.03 -5.92 54.26
C ILE A 355 -4.98 -6.15 55.32
N ARG A 356 -4.51 -5.05 55.92
CA ARG A 356 -3.70 -5.14 57.11
C ARG A 356 -4.60 -5.79 58.15
N ARG A 357 -4.36 -7.05 58.51
CA ARG A 357 -4.94 -7.68 59.68
C ARG A 357 -4.40 -6.89 60.86
N HIS A 358 -5.20 -6.05 61.43
CA HIS A 358 -4.97 -5.55 62.78
C HIS A 358 -5.07 -6.78 63.68
N ALA A 359 -3.92 -7.34 64.06
CA ALA A 359 -3.86 -8.27 65.18
C ALA A 359 -4.30 -7.48 66.41
N ALA A 360 -5.49 -7.77 66.90
CA ALA A 360 -5.96 -7.21 68.16
C ALA A 360 -5.01 -7.70 69.26
N TRP A 361 -4.34 -6.75 69.79
CA TRP A 361 -3.48 -6.97 70.94
C TRP A 361 -4.42 -7.20 72.16
N TRP A 362 -4.48 -8.41 72.61
CA TRP A 362 -5.23 -8.73 73.85
C TRP A 362 -4.24 -8.64 74.99
N PRO A 363 -4.51 -7.76 76.02
CA PRO A 363 -3.68 -7.73 77.25
C PRO A 363 -3.97 -8.99 78.05
N LYS A 364 -2.92 -9.77 78.34
CA LYS A 364 -2.95 -10.80 79.36
C LYS A 364 -3.17 -10.12 80.70
N ARG A 365 -4.33 -10.38 81.33
CA ARG A 365 -4.53 -10.13 82.74
C ARG A 365 -3.86 -11.25 83.53
N GLY A 366 -3.00 -10.88 84.49
CA GLY A 366 -2.39 -11.69 85.50
C GLY A 366 -3.38 -12.09 86.62
#